data_7e23cb3312c404e8b43c971874f47d83
#
_entry.id   7e23cb3312c404e8b43c971874f47d83
#
_cell.length_a   1.000
_cell.length_b   1.000
_cell.length_c   1.000
_cell.angle_alpha   90.00
_cell.angle_beta   90.00
_cell.angle_gamma   90.00
#
_symmetry.space_group_name_H-M   'P 1'
#
loop_
_entity.id
_entity.type
_entity.pdbx_description
1 polymer ?
#
loop_
_entity_poly.entity_id
_entity_poly.type
_entity_poly.pdbx_seq_one_letter_code
_entity_poly.pdbx_strand_id
1 'polypeptide(L)'
;VITAATIYDDVWTDFNGYQPKDEGGNFANRPLNIKEFIAMSKNVPAVKIMRELTPNTSIDYLRKMGISSLVKQGEDAEKDKQGLYDSVLSLAIGGVTNGISPLEMAAAYATIANDGVYIEPTFYTKVTDSSGNVILTPEQKSERVISEQNAYITRMITEQPVTASNGTARYCAIPGMETCAKTGTTDDNCDRWLCGMTPYYAAATWFGYDDNEEVKWSGRNPAGMIWSNIMKDIHKDLENANFNKPSGIVEKEVCSITGGLATSSCTSRYKEEFSENNLPDECEGHGVQKICTETGKLATEYCPSKNQSYGGVIPKEKLGLWKAVNGSSRTGNEKVTEYCTVHTAPKTNTTGNTNTTGNITTGGNTTGNTTNTTGNTNTSGGGNTSTNTNTGSGNTN
;
A
#
# COMPACT_ATOMS: atom_id res chain seq x y z
N VAL A 1 5.59 2.86 -2.19
CA VAL A 1 5.54 1.47 -1.68
C VAL A 1 4.49 1.38 -0.58
N ILE A 2 3.59 0.37 -0.64
CA ILE A 2 2.61 0.09 0.43
C ILE A 2 3.19 -1.02 1.31
N THR A 3 3.21 -0.79 2.64
CA THR A 3 3.71 -1.72 3.65
C THR A 3 2.75 -1.82 4.82
N ALA A 4 2.95 -2.77 5.73
CA ALA A 4 2.13 -2.89 6.95
C ALA A 4 2.11 -1.61 7.82
N ALA A 5 3.16 -0.80 7.75
CA ALA A 5 3.28 0.46 8.48
C ALA A 5 2.67 1.67 7.74
N THR A 6 2.26 1.53 6.47
CA THR A 6 1.72 2.65 5.69
C THR A 6 0.49 3.25 6.37
N ILE A 7 0.43 4.57 6.42
CA ILE A 7 -0.60 5.34 7.14
C ILE A 7 -1.59 5.94 6.14
N TYR A 8 -2.88 5.74 6.41
CA TYR A 8 -3.99 6.41 5.72
C TYR A 8 -4.92 7.04 6.73
N ASP A 9 -5.50 8.18 6.40
CA ASP A 9 -6.56 8.77 7.23
C ASP A 9 -7.90 8.09 6.95
N ASP A 10 -8.67 7.89 8.01
CA ASP A 10 -10.03 7.40 7.97
C ASP A 10 -11.00 8.55 8.26
N VAL A 11 -11.36 9.27 7.20
CA VAL A 11 -12.26 10.44 7.20
C VAL A 11 -13.21 10.38 6.03
N TRP A 12 -14.32 11.08 6.13
CA TRP A 12 -15.21 11.26 4.98
C TRP A 12 -14.41 11.70 3.74
N THR A 13 -14.53 10.95 2.67
CA THR A 13 -13.79 11.18 1.42
C THR A 13 -14.70 10.93 0.22
N ASP A 14 -14.68 11.83 -0.75
CA ASP A 14 -15.34 11.68 -2.04
C ASP A 14 -14.32 11.25 -3.10
N PHE A 15 -14.57 10.10 -3.70
CA PHE A 15 -13.79 9.54 -4.80
C PHE A 15 -14.51 9.76 -6.14
N ASN A 16 -14.69 11.01 -6.55
CA ASN A 16 -15.39 11.39 -7.77
C ASN A 16 -16.85 10.90 -7.82
N GLY A 17 -17.58 11.14 -6.74
CA GLY A 17 -18.98 10.72 -6.59
C GLY A 17 -19.18 9.41 -5.83
N TYR A 18 -18.11 8.61 -5.63
CA TYR A 18 -18.16 7.45 -4.75
C TYR A 18 -17.72 7.81 -3.33
N GLN A 19 -18.62 7.64 -2.36
CA GLN A 19 -18.44 8.05 -0.96
C GLN A 19 -18.60 6.84 -0.03
N PRO A 20 -17.55 6.02 0.16
CA PRO A 20 -17.61 4.87 1.06
C PRO A 20 -17.89 5.32 2.49
N LYS A 21 -18.74 4.59 3.19
CA LYS A 21 -19.04 4.81 4.60
C LYS A 21 -18.50 3.64 5.41
N ASP A 22 -18.04 3.91 6.61
CA ASP A 22 -17.77 2.87 7.59
C ASP A 22 -19.09 2.37 8.19
N GLU A 23 -19.07 1.19 8.80
CA GLU A 23 -20.22 0.64 9.50
C GLU A 23 -20.78 1.66 10.52
N GLY A 24 -22.06 1.93 10.45
CA GLY A 24 -22.73 2.95 11.26
C GLY A 24 -22.35 4.40 10.93
N GLY A 25 -21.61 4.65 9.84
CA GLY A 25 -21.18 5.99 9.41
C GLY A 25 -20.14 6.65 10.31
N ASN A 26 -19.47 5.89 11.17
CA ASN A 26 -18.52 6.39 12.18
C ASN A 26 -17.07 6.25 11.70
N PHE A 27 -16.53 7.29 11.10
CA PHE A 27 -15.12 7.38 10.76
C PHE A 27 -14.25 7.51 12.04
N ALA A 28 -13.04 7.00 11.99
CA ALA A 28 -12.08 7.16 13.09
C ALA A 28 -11.62 8.63 13.23
N ASN A 29 -11.76 9.42 12.17
CA ASN A 29 -11.36 10.83 12.07
C ASN A 29 -9.89 11.06 12.48
N ARG A 30 -9.04 10.11 12.15
CA ARG A 30 -7.60 10.15 12.39
C ARG A 30 -6.85 9.27 11.40
N PRO A 31 -5.52 9.46 11.28
CA PRO A 31 -4.67 8.50 10.58
C PRO A 31 -4.65 7.14 11.26
N LEU A 32 -4.61 6.08 10.46
CA LEU A 32 -4.53 4.69 10.86
C LEU A 32 -3.45 3.98 10.03
N ASN A 33 -2.67 3.10 10.63
CA ASN A 33 -1.85 2.18 9.86
C ASN A 33 -2.71 1.01 9.34
N ILE A 34 -2.14 0.20 8.44
CA ILE A 34 -2.89 -0.88 7.79
C ILE A 34 -3.42 -1.88 8.82
N LYS A 35 -2.63 -2.25 9.82
CA LYS A 35 -3.05 -3.17 10.88
C LYS A 35 -4.27 -2.64 11.65
N GLU A 36 -4.25 -1.36 12.02
CA GLU A 36 -5.36 -0.73 12.76
C GLU A 36 -6.65 -0.71 11.95
N PHE A 37 -6.62 -0.24 10.70
CA PHE A 37 -7.85 -0.12 9.94
C PHE A 37 -8.42 -1.48 9.51
N ILE A 38 -7.58 -2.49 9.26
CA ILE A 38 -8.05 -3.86 9.01
C ILE A 38 -8.67 -4.46 10.27
N ALA A 39 -8.05 -4.27 11.46
CA ALA A 39 -8.63 -4.70 12.73
C ALA A 39 -10.03 -4.14 12.96
N MET A 40 -10.20 -2.84 12.70
CA MET A 40 -11.44 -2.09 12.87
C MET A 40 -12.40 -2.20 11.69
N SER A 41 -12.00 -2.87 10.61
CA SER A 41 -12.79 -2.98 9.36
C SER A 41 -13.19 -1.62 8.76
N LYS A 42 -12.24 -0.69 8.63
CA LYS A 42 -12.47 0.65 8.08
C LYS A 42 -12.42 0.66 6.56
N ASN A 43 -13.42 1.25 5.94
CA ASN A 43 -13.65 1.20 4.50
C ASN A 43 -12.83 2.25 3.73
N VAL A 44 -12.78 3.50 4.21
CA VAL A 44 -12.11 4.59 3.49
C VAL A 44 -10.62 4.32 3.23
N PRO A 45 -9.82 3.85 4.21
CA PRO A 45 -8.43 3.47 3.96
C PRO A 45 -8.28 2.33 2.94
N ALA A 46 -9.17 1.34 2.97
CA ALA A 46 -9.16 0.24 2.00
C ALA A 46 -9.41 0.74 0.57
N VAL A 47 -10.36 1.65 0.38
CA VAL A 47 -10.66 2.28 -0.92
C VAL A 47 -9.49 3.15 -1.40
N LYS A 48 -8.77 3.83 -0.50
CA LYS A 48 -7.54 4.57 -0.86
C LYS A 48 -6.45 3.64 -1.41
N ILE A 49 -6.25 2.50 -0.77
CA ILE A 49 -5.31 1.47 -1.27
C ILE A 49 -5.76 0.93 -2.63
N MET A 50 -7.05 0.61 -2.80
CA MET A 50 -7.58 0.13 -4.07
C MET A 50 -7.37 1.13 -5.20
N ARG A 51 -7.49 2.43 -4.93
CA ARG A 51 -7.22 3.49 -5.91
C ARG A 51 -5.76 3.50 -6.34
N GLU A 52 -4.81 3.27 -5.42
CA GLU A 52 -3.38 3.17 -5.73
C GLU A 52 -3.03 1.88 -6.47
N LEU A 53 -3.60 0.74 -6.05
CA LEU A 53 -3.39 -0.58 -6.65
C LEU A 53 -4.05 -0.70 -8.02
N THR A 54 -5.16 -0.06 -8.22
CA THR A 54 -6.18 -0.16 -9.28
C THR A 54 -7.07 -1.40 -9.17
N PRO A 55 -8.40 -1.27 -9.42
CA PRO A 55 -9.32 -2.41 -9.40
C PRO A 55 -8.94 -3.52 -10.38
N ASN A 56 -8.47 -3.17 -11.58
CA ASN A 56 -8.08 -4.16 -12.58
C ASN A 56 -6.91 -5.05 -12.12
N THR A 57 -5.89 -4.46 -11.48
CA THR A 57 -4.78 -5.23 -10.90
C THR A 57 -5.30 -6.16 -9.80
N SER A 58 -6.21 -5.67 -8.95
CA SER A 58 -6.83 -6.47 -7.90
C SER A 58 -7.61 -7.67 -8.47
N ILE A 59 -8.43 -7.46 -9.51
CA ILE A 59 -9.17 -8.53 -10.20
C ILE A 59 -8.21 -9.60 -10.74
N ASP A 60 -7.10 -9.20 -11.36
CA ASP A 60 -6.13 -10.15 -11.92
C ASP A 60 -5.51 -11.06 -10.84
N TYR A 61 -5.19 -10.52 -9.66
CA TYR A 61 -4.71 -11.31 -8.53
C TYR A 61 -5.81 -12.18 -7.90
N LEU A 62 -7.02 -11.66 -7.72
CA LEU A 62 -8.14 -12.39 -7.16
C LEU A 62 -8.53 -13.59 -8.04
N ARG A 63 -8.54 -13.42 -9.37
CA ARG A 63 -8.77 -14.52 -10.32
C ARG A 63 -7.71 -15.62 -10.21
N LYS A 64 -6.43 -15.26 -10.03
CA LYS A 64 -5.36 -16.23 -9.77
C LYS A 64 -5.52 -16.95 -8.42
N MET A 65 -6.24 -16.36 -7.47
CA MET A 65 -6.61 -16.99 -6.20
C MET A 65 -7.90 -17.81 -6.30
N GLY A 66 -8.43 -18.03 -7.52
CA GLY A 66 -9.59 -18.89 -7.78
C GLY A 66 -10.95 -18.16 -7.77
N ILE A 67 -11.01 -16.85 -7.64
CA ILE A 67 -12.26 -16.08 -7.71
C ILE A 67 -12.63 -15.85 -9.17
N SER A 68 -13.54 -16.66 -9.69
CA SER A 68 -13.90 -16.68 -11.11
C SER A 68 -15.08 -15.78 -11.48
N SER A 69 -15.88 -15.36 -10.49
CA SER A 69 -17.13 -14.62 -10.69
C SER A 69 -16.94 -13.13 -11.04
N LEU A 70 -15.74 -12.58 -10.85
CA LEU A 70 -15.46 -11.16 -11.09
C LEU A 70 -15.56 -10.78 -12.57
N VAL A 71 -16.17 -9.63 -12.83
CA VAL A 71 -16.36 -9.05 -14.17
C VAL A 71 -15.41 -7.88 -14.37
N LYS A 72 -14.49 -7.97 -15.32
CA LYS A 72 -13.59 -6.88 -15.67
C LYS A 72 -14.22 -6.03 -16.78
N GLN A 73 -14.15 -4.71 -16.65
CA GLN A 73 -14.67 -3.80 -17.68
C GLN A 73 -13.96 -4.05 -19.01
N GLY A 74 -14.72 -4.13 -20.10
CA GLY A 74 -14.25 -4.42 -21.45
C GLY A 74 -14.27 -5.90 -21.83
N GLU A 75 -14.58 -6.82 -20.91
CA GLU A 75 -14.69 -8.26 -21.22
C GLU A 75 -16.09 -8.69 -21.67
N ASP A 76 -17.14 -7.95 -21.25
CA ASP A 76 -18.55 -8.24 -21.59
C ASP A 76 -19.27 -6.94 -21.96
N ALA A 77 -19.49 -6.73 -23.26
CA ALA A 77 -20.09 -5.51 -23.77
C ALA A 77 -21.53 -5.25 -23.27
N GLU A 78 -22.30 -6.30 -22.95
CA GLU A 78 -23.65 -6.14 -22.44
C GLU A 78 -23.64 -5.75 -20.95
N LYS A 79 -22.76 -6.34 -20.17
CA LYS A 79 -22.54 -5.94 -18.78
C LYS A 79 -21.96 -4.53 -18.67
N ASP A 80 -21.04 -4.17 -19.56
CA ASP A 80 -20.45 -2.82 -19.60
C ASP A 80 -21.51 -1.74 -19.86
N LYS A 81 -22.44 -1.97 -20.80
CA LYS A 81 -23.55 -1.05 -21.06
C LYS A 81 -24.47 -0.85 -19.87
N GLN A 82 -24.60 -1.86 -19.03
CA GLN A 82 -25.41 -1.83 -17.80
C GLN A 82 -24.63 -1.33 -16.58
N GLY A 83 -23.32 -1.09 -16.70
CA GLY A 83 -22.44 -0.74 -15.58
C GLY A 83 -22.19 -1.91 -14.62
N LEU A 84 -22.37 -3.15 -15.07
CA LEU A 84 -22.23 -4.38 -14.26
C LEU A 84 -20.82 -4.94 -14.39
N TYR A 85 -19.84 -4.27 -13.77
CA TYR A 85 -18.44 -4.71 -13.72
C TYR A 85 -17.79 -4.35 -12.39
N ASP A 86 -16.74 -5.09 -12.04
CA ASP A 86 -16.05 -4.99 -10.75
C ASP A 86 -14.77 -4.12 -10.84
N SER A 87 -14.49 -3.52 -12.01
CA SER A 87 -13.37 -2.59 -12.23
C SER A 87 -13.63 -1.21 -11.58
N VAL A 88 -14.14 -1.21 -10.36
CA VAL A 88 -14.56 -0.02 -9.60
C VAL A 88 -14.02 -0.04 -8.16
N LEU A 89 -13.95 1.12 -7.52
CA LEU A 89 -13.35 1.24 -6.20
C LEU A 89 -14.12 0.49 -5.09
N SER A 90 -15.42 0.22 -5.27
CA SER A 90 -16.22 -0.56 -4.33
C SER A 90 -15.75 -2.00 -4.17
N LEU A 91 -14.98 -2.54 -5.13
CA LEU A 91 -14.31 -3.84 -5.01
C LEU A 91 -13.44 -3.93 -3.74
N ALA A 92 -12.87 -2.80 -3.28
CA ALA A 92 -12.05 -2.74 -2.06
C ALA A 92 -12.78 -3.21 -0.80
N ILE A 93 -14.10 -3.12 -0.80
CA ILE A 93 -14.96 -3.42 0.34
C ILE A 93 -16.01 -4.50 0.04
N GLY A 94 -15.80 -5.25 -1.05
CA GLY A 94 -16.62 -6.40 -1.41
C GLY A 94 -17.82 -6.09 -2.30
N GLY A 95 -17.92 -4.88 -2.89
CA GLY A 95 -18.92 -4.56 -3.89
C GLY A 95 -18.62 -5.29 -5.20
N VAL A 96 -19.30 -6.40 -5.45
CA VAL A 96 -19.10 -7.28 -6.62
C VAL A 96 -20.41 -7.54 -7.36
N THR A 97 -20.31 -7.70 -8.68
CA THR A 97 -21.46 -7.83 -9.60
C THR A 97 -22.22 -9.16 -9.43
N ASN A 98 -21.50 -10.27 -9.39
CA ASN A 98 -22.09 -11.61 -9.38
C ASN A 98 -22.03 -12.32 -8.01
N GLY A 99 -21.51 -11.65 -6.96
CA GLY A 99 -21.18 -12.31 -5.71
C GLY A 99 -19.93 -13.21 -5.82
N ILE A 100 -19.57 -13.82 -4.70
CA ILE A 100 -18.42 -14.77 -4.61
C ILE A 100 -18.89 -15.96 -3.76
N SER A 101 -18.59 -17.17 -4.20
CA SER A 101 -18.97 -18.35 -3.45
C SER A 101 -18.10 -18.58 -2.20
N PRO A 102 -18.64 -19.21 -1.13
CA PRO A 102 -17.81 -19.59 0.02
C PRO A 102 -16.61 -20.48 -0.34
N LEU A 103 -16.73 -21.33 -1.37
CA LEU A 103 -15.63 -22.16 -1.83
C LEU A 103 -14.48 -21.31 -2.41
N GLU A 104 -14.79 -20.34 -3.27
CA GLU A 104 -13.78 -19.42 -3.85
C GLU A 104 -13.12 -18.59 -2.76
N MET A 105 -13.89 -18.08 -1.79
CA MET A 105 -13.33 -17.36 -0.65
C MET A 105 -12.43 -18.24 0.21
N ALA A 106 -12.82 -19.46 0.49
CA ALA A 106 -11.99 -20.40 1.25
C ALA A 106 -10.67 -20.70 0.51
N ALA A 107 -10.72 -20.91 -0.82
CA ALA A 107 -9.55 -21.15 -1.65
C ALA A 107 -8.60 -19.93 -1.70
N ALA A 108 -9.16 -18.71 -1.77
CA ALA A 108 -8.36 -17.48 -1.73
C ALA A 108 -7.65 -17.32 -0.38
N TYR A 109 -8.34 -17.55 0.74
CA TYR A 109 -7.71 -17.56 2.07
C TYR A 109 -6.71 -18.70 2.24
N ALA A 110 -7.00 -19.90 1.69
CA ALA A 110 -6.05 -21.01 1.67
C ALA A 110 -4.76 -20.66 0.89
N THR A 111 -4.84 -19.87 -0.17
CA THR A 111 -3.68 -19.36 -0.90
C THR A 111 -2.76 -18.55 0.02
N ILE A 112 -3.31 -17.69 0.87
CA ILE A 112 -2.55 -16.88 1.83
C ILE A 112 -1.97 -17.79 2.94
N ALA A 113 -2.75 -18.76 3.44
CA ALA A 113 -2.30 -19.73 4.43
C ALA A 113 -1.16 -20.62 3.90
N ASN A 114 -1.18 -20.95 2.61
CA ASN A 114 -0.23 -21.80 1.90
C ASN A 114 0.88 -20.98 1.22
N ASP A 115 1.45 -20.00 1.95
CA ASP A 115 2.61 -19.21 1.53
C ASP A 115 2.49 -18.60 0.13
N GLY A 116 1.25 -18.24 -0.27
CA GLY A 116 0.96 -17.58 -1.54
C GLY A 116 0.80 -18.51 -2.74
N VAL A 117 0.68 -19.81 -2.51
CA VAL A 117 0.42 -20.81 -3.56
C VAL A 117 -1.06 -21.16 -3.56
N TYR A 118 -1.75 -20.83 -4.64
CA TYR A 118 -3.10 -21.30 -4.92
C TYR A 118 -3.09 -22.78 -5.28
N ILE A 119 -4.04 -23.53 -4.74
CA ILE A 119 -4.31 -24.93 -5.10
C ILE A 119 -5.79 -25.02 -5.48
N GLU A 120 -6.08 -25.55 -6.68
CA GLU A 120 -7.46 -25.70 -7.15
C GLU A 120 -8.23 -26.65 -6.21
N PRO A 121 -9.39 -26.21 -5.65
CA PRO A 121 -10.20 -27.06 -4.78
C PRO A 121 -10.70 -28.32 -5.49
N THR A 122 -10.69 -29.44 -4.78
CA THR A 122 -11.25 -30.71 -5.24
C THR A 122 -12.16 -31.33 -4.19
N PHE A 123 -13.17 -32.06 -4.63
CA PHE A 123 -14.13 -32.73 -3.75
C PHE A 123 -13.82 -34.23 -3.58
N TYR A 124 -12.81 -34.78 -4.26
CA TYR A 124 -12.41 -36.17 -4.17
C TYR A 124 -10.90 -36.32 -4.32
N THR A 125 -10.34 -37.30 -3.70
CA THR A 125 -8.91 -37.64 -3.83
C THR A 125 -8.68 -38.76 -4.85
N LYS A 126 -9.64 -39.67 -5.01
CA LYS A 126 -9.68 -40.72 -6.01
C LYS A 126 -11.10 -41.26 -6.16
N VAL A 127 -11.42 -41.81 -7.33
CA VAL A 127 -12.61 -42.59 -7.59
C VAL A 127 -12.18 -44.02 -7.91
N THR A 128 -12.79 -45.00 -7.26
CA THR A 128 -12.51 -46.45 -7.50
C THR A 128 -13.74 -47.16 -7.97
N ASP A 129 -13.57 -48.25 -8.74
CA ASP A 129 -14.63 -49.20 -9.06
C ASP A 129 -14.97 -50.09 -7.85
N SER A 130 -15.95 -50.99 -8.04
CA SER A 130 -16.36 -51.95 -7.01
C SER A 130 -15.27 -52.98 -6.66
N SER A 131 -14.26 -53.13 -7.49
CA SER A 131 -13.12 -54.04 -7.30
C SER A 131 -11.92 -53.33 -6.65
N GLY A 132 -12.03 -52.01 -6.37
CA GLY A 132 -10.97 -51.22 -5.77
C GLY A 132 -9.96 -50.63 -6.77
N ASN A 133 -10.16 -50.82 -8.07
CA ASN A 133 -9.28 -50.23 -9.09
C ASN A 133 -9.54 -48.72 -9.18
N VAL A 134 -8.48 -47.92 -9.27
CA VAL A 134 -8.58 -46.49 -9.44
C VAL A 134 -9.06 -46.15 -10.86
N ILE A 135 -10.22 -45.51 -10.98
CA ILE A 135 -10.79 -45.05 -12.26
C ILE A 135 -10.35 -43.62 -12.55
N LEU A 136 -10.31 -42.76 -11.50
CA LEU A 136 -10.00 -41.34 -11.67
C LEU A 136 -9.23 -40.82 -10.43
N THR A 137 -8.21 -40.06 -10.70
CA THR A 137 -7.50 -39.22 -9.72
C THR A 137 -7.53 -37.80 -10.22
N PRO A 138 -7.91 -36.78 -9.40
CA PRO A 138 -7.90 -35.39 -9.85
C PRO A 138 -6.47 -34.96 -10.13
N GLU A 139 -6.28 -34.23 -11.22
CA GLU A 139 -5.05 -33.47 -11.45
C GLU A 139 -5.11 -32.20 -10.60
N GLN A 140 -4.28 -32.12 -9.58
CA GLN A 140 -4.24 -30.96 -8.70
C GLN A 140 -3.42 -29.86 -9.36
N LYS A 141 -4.08 -28.78 -9.79
CA LYS A 141 -3.42 -27.58 -10.31
C LYS A 141 -3.03 -26.66 -9.17
N SER A 142 -1.82 -26.13 -9.25
CA SER A 142 -1.32 -25.14 -8.30
C SER A 142 -0.53 -24.06 -9.01
N GLU A 143 -0.62 -22.83 -8.50
CA GLU A 143 0.10 -21.67 -9.01
C GLU A 143 0.54 -20.76 -7.86
N ARG A 144 1.79 -20.27 -7.91
CA ARG A 144 2.23 -19.21 -6.98
C ARG A 144 1.65 -17.88 -7.42
N VAL A 145 0.77 -17.31 -6.61
CA VAL A 145 0.09 -16.04 -6.89
C VAL A 145 0.82 -14.85 -6.27
N ILE A 146 1.31 -15.01 -5.04
CA ILE A 146 2.09 -14.01 -4.31
C ILE A 146 3.33 -14.65 -3.68
N SER A 147 4.32 -13.84 -3.31
CA SER A 147 5.51 -14.33 -2.62
C SER A 147 5.19 -14.80 -1.20
N GLU A 148 6.03 -15.68 -0.65
CA GLU A 148 5.94 -16.15 0.75
C GLU A 148 5.96 -14.98 1.74
N GLN A 149 6.79 -13.96 1.46
CA GLN A 149 6.90 -12.76 2.29
C GLN A 149 5.59 -11.96 2.27
N ASN A 150 4.96 -11.80 1.08
CA ASN A 150 3.68 -11.10 0.98
C ASN A 150 2.55 -11.89 1.66
N ALA A 151 2.54 -13.22 1.53
CA ALA A 151 1.60 -14.08 2.24
C ALA A 151 1.76 -13.93 3.75
N TYR A 152 3.01 -13.96 4.26
CA TYR A 152 3.32 -13.77 5.67
C TYR A 152 2.84 -12.39 6.18
N ILE A 153 3.18 -11.30 5.49
CA ILE A 153 2.73 -9.95 5.87
C ILE A 153 1.19 -9.86 5.85
N THR A 154 0.53 -10.50 4.88
CA THR A 154 -0.94 -10.54 4.81
C THR A 154 -1.54 -11.29 5.99
N ARG A 155 -0.96 -12.42 6.41
CA ARG A 155 -1.36 -13.14 7.63
C ARG A 155 -1.23 -12.26 8.86
N MET A 156 -0.07 -11.62 9.05
CA MET A 156 0.19 -10.70 10.16
C MET A 156 -0.82 -9.54 10.23
N ILE A 157 -1.26 -9.03 9.07
CA ILE A 157 -2.29 -7.98 8.98
C ILE A 157 -3.68 -8.57 9.31
N THR A 158 -4.03 -9.74 8.77
CA THR A 158 -5.35 -10.37 8.96
C THR A 158 -5.50 -11.10 10.30
N GLU A 159 -4.45 -11.24 11.07
CA GLU A 159 -4.49 -11.62 12.49
C GLU A 159 -5.06 -10.50 13.39
N GLN A 160 -4.88 -9.24 13.00
CA GLN A 160 -5.28 -8.10 13.83
C GLN A 160 -6.77 -8.03 14.18
N PRO A 161 -7.74 -8.37 13.30
CA PRO A 161 -9.15 -8.47 13.69
C PRO A 161 -9.40 -9.46 14.83
N VAL A 162 -8.53 -10.46 15.02
CA VAL A 162 -8.65 -11.48 16.07
C VAL A 162 -7.92 -11.06 17.35
N THR A 163 -6.74 -10.45 17.25
CA THR A 163 -5.83 -10.19 18.37
C THR A 163 -5.91 -8.77 18.94
N ALA A 164 -6.16 -7.77 18.10
CA ALA A 164 -6.22 -6.38 18.54
C ALA A 164 -7.42 -6.14 19.48
N SER A 165 -7.25 -5.23 20.47
CA SER A 165 -8.29 -4.91 21.46
C SER A 165 -9.59 -4.40 20.85
N ASN A 166 -9.52 -3.74 19.70
CA ASN A 166 -10.62 -3.21 18.90
C ASN A 166 -10.96 -4.07 17.67
N GLY A 167 -10.42 -5.30 17.62
CA GLY A 167 -10.64 -6.22 16.50
C GLY A 167 -12.07 -6.74 16.41
N THR A 168 -12.59 -6.84 15.19
CA THR A 168 -13.99 -7.24 14.92
C THR A 168 -14.23 -8.75 15.01
N ALA A 169 -13.17 -9.57 14.98
CA ALA A 169 -13.24 -11.04 14.98
C ALA A 169 -12.61 -11.69 16.22
N ARG A 170 -12.46 -10.98 17.35
CA ARG A 170 -11.80 -11.49 18.57
C ARG A 170 -12.37 -12.79 19.11
N TYR A 171 -13.68 -13.01 18.95
CA TYR A 171 -14.35 -14.24 19.40
C TYR A 171 -14.06 -15.46 18.51
N CYS A 172 -13.40 -15.24 17.37
CA CYS A 172 -12.98 -16.28 16.44
C CYS A 172 -11.59 -16.87 16.77
N ALA A 173 -10.90 -16.34 17.79
CA ALA A 173 -9.63 -16.91 18.23
C ALA A 173 -9.74 -18.41 18.53
N ILE A 174 -8.81 -19.20 17.98
CA ILE A 174 -8.72 -20.64 18.19
C ILE A 174 -7.59 -20.87 19.22
N PRO A 175 -7.88 -21.49 20.37
CA PRO A 175 -6.86 -21.72 21.38
C PRO A 175 -5.65 -22.50 20.84
N GLY A 176 -4.45 -21.99 21.09
CA GLY A 176 -3.20 -22.60 20.67
C GLY A 176 -2.85 -22.44 19.19
N MET A 177 -3.68 -21.73 18.39
CA MET A 177 -3.45 -21.51 16.96
C MET A 177 -3.29 -20.04 16.64
N GLU A 178 -2.31 -19.70 15.83
CA GLU A 178 -2.30 -18.43 15.14
C GLU A 178 -3.54 -18.38 14.23
N THR A 179 -4.41 -17.39 14.45
CA THR A 179 -5.71 -17.30 13.79
C THR A 179 -5.82 -15.98 13.05
N CYS A 180 -5.96 -16.05 11.74
CA CYS A 180 -6.23 -14.91 10.87
C CYS A 180 -7.68 -14.96 10.41
N ALA A 181 -8.44 -13.86 10.56
CA ALA A 181 -9.83 -13.85 10.15
C ALA A 181 -10.30 -12.42 9.82
N LYS A 182 -11.31 -12.33 8.96
CA LYS A 182 -11.96 -11.07 8.60
C LYS A 182 -13.47 -11.25 8.51
N THR A 183 -14.20 -10.36 9.16
CA THR A 183 -15.66 -10.24 9.05
C THR A 183 -16.04 -9.50 7.77
N GLY A 184 -17.18 -9.85 7.20
CA GLY A 184 -17.86 -9.10 6.14
C GLY A 184 -19.31 -8.85 6.52
N THR A 185 -19.81 -7.69 6.10
CA THR A 185 -21.23 -7.30 6.23
C THR A 185 -21.54 -6.41 5.04
N THR A 186 -22.52 -6.79 4.23
CA THR A 186 -23.00 -5.96 3.12
C THR A 186 -23.91 -4.85 3.61
N ASP A 187 -24.11 -3.84 2.75
CA ASP A 187 -25.09 -2.79 2.99
C ASP A 187 -26.47 -3.42 3.30
N ASP A 188 -27.29 -2.73 4.10
CA ASP A 188 -28.59 -3.21 4.57
C ASP A 188 -28.56 -4.56 5.32
N ASN A 189 -27.36 -5.04 5.69
CA ASN A 189 -27.16 -6.28 6.43
C ASN A 189 -27.67 -7.56 5.74
N CYS A 190 -27.72 -7.60 4.44
CA CYS A 190 -28.22 -8.77 3.70
C CYS A 190 -27.29 -9.97 3.78
N ASP A 191 -25.97 -9.73 3.85
CA ASP A 191 -24.97 -10.79 3.95
C ASP A 191 -24.08 -10.61 5.17
N ARG A 192 -23.79 -11.72 5.82
CA ARG A 192 -22.83 -11.82 6.91
C ARG A 192 -21.75 -12.84 6.54
N TRP A 193 -20.51 -12.41 6.58
CA TRP A 193 -19.37 -13.23 6.22
C TRP A 193 -18.38 -13.36 7.36
N LEU A 194 -17.72 -14.48 7.40
CA LEU A 194 -16.42 -14.66 8.02
C LEU A 194 -15.55 -15.54 7.14
N CYS A 195 -14.37 -15.06 6.80
CA CYS A 195 -13.32 -15.83 6.16
C CYS A 195 -12.11 -15.83 7.08
N GLY A 196 -11.46 -16.96 7.25
CA GLY A 196 -10.32 -17.07 8.13
C GLY A 196 -9.51 -18.33 7.90
N MET A 197 -8.33 -18.37 8.52
CA MET A 197 -7.35 -19.43 8.38
C MET A 197 -6.55 -19.64 9.65
N THR A 198 -6.04 -20.84 9.82
CA THR A 198 -5.03 -21.25 10.78
C THR A 198 -3.91 -21.97 10.01
N PRO A 199 -2.82 -22.39 10.64
CA PRO A 199 -1.82 -23.22 9.99
C PRO A 199 -2.33 -24.56 9.44
N TYR A 200 -3.50 -25.02 9.90
CA TYR A 200 -4.09 -26.30 9.47
C TYR A 200 -5.21 -26.15 8.44
N TYR A 201 -6.08 -25.16 8.58
CA TYR A 201 -7.29 -25.03 7.78
C TYR A 201 -7.60 -23.60 7.38
N ALA A 202 -8.19 -23.44 6.21
CA ALA A 202 -8.87 -22.20 5.79
C ALA A 202 -10.36 -22.50 5.60
N ALA A 203 -11.21 -21.58 6.04
CA ALA A 203 -12.65 -21.73 5.93
C ALA A 203 -13.32 -20.37 5.67
N ALA A 204 -14.42 -20.39 4.92
CA ALA A 204 -15.29 -19.27 4.70
C ALA A 204 -16.73 -19.65 5.07
N THR A 205 -17.40 -18.77 5.77
CA THR A 205 -18.80 -18.94 6.16
C THR A 205 -19.61 -17.74 5.71
N TRP A 206 -20.69 -18.00 5.02
CA TRP A 206 -21.71 -17.03 4.65
C TRP A 206 -23.00 -17.33 5.41
N PHE A 207 -23.69 -16.28 5.80
CA PHE A 207 -24.99 -16.34 6.45
C PHE A 207 -25.88 -15.21 5.88
N GLY A 208 -26.95 -15.58 5.20
CA GLY A 208 -27.84 -14.67 4.49
C GLY A 208 -29.05 -15.39 3.92
N TYR A 209 -29.82 -14.69 3.12
CA TYR A 209 -30.94 -15.22 2.33
C TYR A 209 -30.60 -15.19 0.85
N ASP A 210 -31.11 -16.17 0.09
CA ASP A 210 -30.88 -16.25 -1.37
C ASP A 210 -31.48 -15.04 -2.12
N ASP A 211 -32.55 -14.47 -1.58
CA ASP A 211 -33.29 -13.35 -2.18
C ASP A 211 -32.83 -11.95 -1.71
N ASN A 212 -31.59 -11.83 -1.18
CA ASN A 212 -30.98 -10.58 -0.73
C ASN A 212 -31.84 -9.81 0.30
N GLU A 213 -32.46 -10.50 1.24
CA GLU A 213 -33.21 -9.92 2.32
C GLU A 213 -32.35 -9.54 3.51
N GLU A 214 -32.77 -8.54 4.28
CA GLU A 214 -32.08 -8.14 5.50
C GLU A 214 -32.02 -9.27 6.53
N VAL A 215 -30.82 -9.62 6.96
CA VAL A 215 -30.57 -10.51 8.10
C VAL A 215 -30.80 -9.73 9.39
N LYS A 216 -31.99 -9.88 9.99
CA LYS A 216 -32.36 -9.28 11.27
C LYS A 216 -31.65 -9.99 12.43
N TRP A 217 -30.45 -9.56 12.72
CA TRP A 217 -29.59 -10.14 13.75
C TRP A 217 -28.96 -9.07 14.62
N SER A 218 -28.97 -9.30 15.93
CA SER A 218 -28.28 -8.43 16.90
C SER A 218 -27.13 -9.18 17.59
N GLY A 219 -26.03 -8.51 17.86
CA GLY A 219 -24.89 -9.11 18.55
C GLY A 219 -23.75 -9.50 17.60
N ARG A 220 -23.01 -10.55 17.94
CA ARG A 220 -21.86 -11.03 17.14
C ARG A 220 -22.32 -11.52 15.78
N ASN A 221 -21.49 -11.30 14.76
CA ASN A 221 -21.74 -11.78 13.40
C ASN A 221 -22.02 -13.29 13.40
N PRO A 222 -23.19 -13.76 12.92
CA PRO A 222 -23.59 -15.17 12.96
C PRO A 222 -22.68 -16.07 12.12
N ALA A 223 -22.21 -15.61 10.97
CA ALA A 223 -21.23 -16.35 10.16
C ALA A 223 -19.93 -16.61 10.97
N GLY A 224 -19.49 -15.59 11.72
CA GLY A 224 -18.32 -15.75 12.59
C GLY A 224 -18.56 -16.68 13.77
N MET A 225 -19.77 -16.75 14.30
CA MET A 225 -20.11 -17.70 15.36
C MET A 225 -20.07 -19.13 14.83
N ILE A 226 -20.66 -19.38 13.67
CA ILE A 226 -20.63 -20.69 13.00
C ILE A 226 -19.19 -21.10 12.71
N TRP A 227 -18.43 -20.23 12.05
CA TRP A 227 -17.01 -20.44 11.75
C TRP A 227 -16.20 -20.79 13.01
N SER A 228 -16.33 -19.96 14.05
CA SER A 228 -15.60 -20.14 15.30
C SER A 228 -15.90 -21.49 15.99
N ASN A 229 -17.17 -21.90 16.01
CA ASN A 229 -17.56 -23.17 16.63
C ASN A 229 -17.00 -24.36 15.85
N ILE A 230 -17.14 -24.36 14.51
CA ILE A 230 -16.61 -25.42 13.65
C ILE A 230 -15.07 -25.50 13.80
N MET A 231 -14.40 -24.36 13.67
CA MET A 231 -12.94 -24.34 13.73
C MET A 231 -12.41 -24.77 15.09
N LYS A 232 -13.01 -24.35 16.19
CA LYS A 232 -12.64 -24.83 17.53
C LYS A 232 -12.80 -26.33 17.68
N ASP A 233 -13.86 -26.89 17.10
CA ASP A 233 -14.16 -28.31 17.21
C ASP A 233 -13.17 -29.18 16.42
N ILE A 234 -12.85 -28.79 15.20
CA ILE A 234 -11.88 -29.51 14.35
C ILE A 234 -10.41 -29.30 14.78
N HIS A 235 -10.11 -28.32 15.63
CA HIS A 235 -8.75 -28.06 16.13
C HIS A 235 -8.48 -28.67 17.51
N LYS A 236 -9.50 -29.17 18.22
CA LYS A 236 -9.38 -29.56 19.64
C LYS A 236 -8.31 -30.61 19.91
N ASP A 237 -8.04 -31.48 18.94
CA ASP A 237 -7.09 -32.60 19.07
C ASP A 237 -5.79 -32.34 18.26
N LEU A 238 -5.61 -31.12 17.70
CA LEU A 238 -4.43 -30.73 16.95
C LEU A 238 -3.38 -30.10 17.86
N GLU A 239 -2.12 -30.26 17.51
CA GLU A 239 -1.02 -29.60 18.18
C GLU A 239 -1.07 -28.07 17.95
N ASN A 240 -0.64 -27.30 18.95
CA ASN A 240 -0.53 -25.86 18.83
C ASN A 240 0.42 -25.49 17.67
N ALA A 241 0.00 -24.56 16.83
CA ALA A 241 0.78 -24.17 15.66
C ALA A 241 0.67 -22.66 15.36
N ASN A 242 1.78 -22.13 14.88
CA ASN A 242 1.87 -20.82 14.27
C ASN A 242 2.30 -20.97 12.80
N PHE A 243 1.99 -19.98 11.99
CA PHE A 243 2.49 -19.95 10.61
C PHE A 243 4.01 -19.77 10.58
N ASN A 244 4.65 -20.39 9.62
CA ASN A 244 6.08 -20.21 9.42
C ASN A 244 6.43 -18.79 8.98
N LYS A 245 7.48 -18.24 9.58
CA LYS A 245 8.08 -16.99 9.12
C LYS A 245 9.12 -17.32 8.03
N PRO A 246 8.90 -16.87 6.78
CA PRO A 246 9.83 -17.16 5.69
C PRO A 246 11.12 -16.35 5.82
N SER A 247 12.15 -16.76 5.10
CA SER A 247 13.36 -15.96 4.91
C SER A 247 13.05 -14.64 4.20
N GLY A 248 13.88 -13.62 4.39
CA GLY A 248 13.67 -12.30 3.78
C GLY A 248 12.61 -11.44 4.49
N ILE A 249 12.17 -11.82 5.69
CA ILE A 249 11.42 -10.95 6.60
C ILE A 249 12.38 -10.31 7.59
N VAL A 250 12.36 -8.98 7.65
CA VAL A 250 13.21 -8.17 8.52
C VAL A 250 12.37 -7.27 9.43
N GLU A 251 12.81 -7.12 10.68
CA GLU A 251 12.22 -6.17 11.62
C GLU A 251 12.92 -4.82 11.51
N LYS A 252 12.16 -3.74 11.42
CA LYS A 252 12.66 -2.36 11.39
C LYS A 252 11.88 -1.47 12.35
N GLU A 253 12.55 -0.45 12.88
CA GLU A 253 11.85 0.64 13.59
C GLU A 253 11.22 1.60 12.59
N VAL A 254 9.95 1.93 12.80
CA VAL A 254 9.18 2.86 11.98
C VAL A 254 8.62 4.00 12.83
N CYS A 255 8.46 5.13 12.18
CA CYS A 255 7.81 6.29 12.77
C CYS A 255 6.30 6.04 12.92
N SER A 256 5.77 6.16 14.13
CA SER A 256 4.33 5.95 14.40
C SER A 256 3.42 6.97 13.70
N ILE A 257 3.97 8.09 13.24
CA ILE A 257 3.19 9.18 12.64
C ILE A 257 3.15 9.06 11.12
N THR A 258 4.27 8.68 10.49
CA THR A 258 4.39 8.65 9.02
C THR A 258 4.39 7.26 8.43
N GLY A 259 4.70 6.22 9.24
CA GLY A 259 4.89 4.85 8.75
C GLY A 259 6.21 4.61 8.01
N GLY A 260 7.07 5.65 7.86
CA GLY A 260 8.41 5.53 7.28
C GLY A 260 9.44 4.98 8.28
N LEU A 261 10.59 4.49 7.79
CA LEU A 261 11.70 4.06 8.65
C LEU A 261 12.08 5.17 9.61
N ALA A 262 12.22 4.85 10.90
CA ALA A 262 12.45 5.84 11.93
C ALA A 262 13.86 6.45 11.83
N THR A 263 13.94 7.76 11.92
CA THR A 263 15.18 8.53 12.04
C THR A 263 15.41 8.95 13.49
N SER A 264 16.58 9.51 13.80
CA SER A 264 16.89 10.06 15.12
C SER A 264 15.91 11.18 15.55
N SER A 265 15.26 11.83 14.60
CA SER A 265 14.30 12.92 14.82
C SER A 265 12.89 12.43 15.16
N CYS A 266 12.59 11.16 14.98
CA CYS A 266 11.26 10.60 15.30
C CYS A 266 11.09 10.47 16.81
N THR A 267 10.05 11.09 17.36
CA THR A 267 9.74 11.08 18.80
C THR A 267 8.93 9.86 19.23
N SER A 268 8.23 9.23 18.30
CA SER A 268 7.42 8.03 18.54
C SER A 268 7.72 7.00 17.46
N ARG A 269 8.04 5.78 17.86
CA ARG A 269 8.42 4.69 16.97
C ARG A 269 7.99 3.35 17.54
N TYR A 270 7.85 2.38 16.64
CA TYR A 270 7.57 0.99 16.99
C TYR A 270 8.30 0.07 16.00
N LYS A 271 8.42 -1.19 16.36
CA LYS A 271 9.00 -2.22 15.50
C LYS A 271 7.93 -2.84 14.63
N GLU A 272 8.26 -3.04 13.35
CA GLU A 272 7.38 -3.66 12.38
C GLU A 272 8.17 -4.58 11.45
N GLU A 273 7.49 -5.60 10.94
CA GLU A 273 8.09 -6.58 10.05
C GLU A 273 7.75 -6.28 8.58
N PHE A 274 8.75 -6.47 7.73
CA PHE A 274 8.70 -6.18 6.31
C PHE A 274 9.36 -7.27 5.49
N SER A 275 8.95 -7.42 4.24
CA SER A 275 9.83 -8.03 3.24
C SER A 275 11.06 -7.14 3.05
N GLU A 276 12.26 -7.73 3.07
CA GLU A 276 13.52 -6.99 2.85
C GLU A 276 13.56 -6.25 1.49
N ASN A 277 12.79 -6.75 0.51
CA ASN A 277 12.66 -6.16 -0.81
C ASN A 277 11.57 -5.08 -0.90
N ASN A 278 10.85 -4.81 0.18
CA ASN A 278 9.70 -3.88 0.22
C ASN A 278 9.69 -3.09 1.53
N LEU A 279 10.76 -2.33 1.77
CA LEU A 279 10.87 -1.44 2.92
C LEU A 279 10.20 -0.10 2.64
N PRO A 280 9.62 0.56 3.66
CA PRO A 280 9.20 1.95 3.51
C PRO A 280 10.42 2.88 3.39
N ASP A 281 10.20 4.04 2.78
CA ASP A 281 11.21 5.10 2.74
C ASP A 281 11.51 5.62 4.16
N GLU A 282 12.64 6.31 4.34
CA GLU A 282 12.94 6.97 5.60
C GLU A 282 11.88 8.03 5.94
N CYS A 283 11.65 8.22 7.23
CA CYS A 283 10.70 9.22 7.71
C CYS A 283 11.20 10.64 7.39
N GLU A 284 10.56 11.29 6.45
CA GLU A 284 10.78 12.70 6.14
C GLU A 284 9.87 13.66 6.94
N GLY A 285 8.97 13.11 7.76
CA GLY A 285 8.00 13.89 8.55
C GLY A 285 8.58 14.59 9.77
N HIS A 286 9.84 14.32 10.13
CA HIS A 286 10.50 14.88 11.31
C HIS A 286 11.92 15.30 10.95
N GLY A 287 12.37 16.40 11.53
CA GLY A 287 13.75 16.86 11.34
C GLY A 287 13.99 18.24 11.94
N VAL A 288 15.19 18.75 11.67
CA VAL A 288 15.60 20.09 12.04
C VAL A 288 16.04 20.82 10.79
N GLN A 289 15.51 22.01 10.59
CA GLN A 289 15.86 22.91 9.48
C GLN A 289 16.47 24.19 10.02
N LYS A 290 17.42 24.78 9.29
CA LYS A 290 17.86 26.14 9.54
C LYS A 290 16.87 27.10 8.89
N ILE A 291 16.22 27.92 9.70
CA ILE A 291 15.21 28.88 9.27
C ILE A 291 15.74 30.29 9.47
N CYS A 292 15.59 31.12 8.46
CA CYS A 292 15.86 32.55 8.56
C CYS A 292 14.90 33.19 9.58
N THR A 293 15.45 33.88 10.58
CA THR A 293 14.67 34.43 11.68
C THR A 293 13.76 35.60 11.25
N GLU A 294 14.07 36.23 10.12
CA GLU A 294 13.30 37.36 9.61
C GLU A 294 12.19 36.95 8.64
N THR A 295 12.46 35.97 7.78
CA THR A 295 11.49 35.58 6.75
C THR A 295 10.71 34.27 7.06
N GLY A 296 11.18 33.49 8.03
CA GLY A 296 10.61 32.17 8.32
C GLY A 296 10.86 31.12 7.24
N LYS A 297 11.63 31.42 6.20
CA LYS A 297 12.01 30.51 5.11
C LYS A 297 13.30 29.77 5.42
N LEU A 298 13.67 28.75 4.60
CA LEU A 298 14.96 28.09 4.73
C LEU A 298 16.09 29.11 4.65
N ALA A 299 17.01 29.03 5.60
CA ALA A 299 18.12 29.99 5.69
C ALA A 299 19.16 29.70 4.60
N THR A 300 19.65 30.75 3.98
CA THR A 300 20.90 30.76 3.20
C THR A 300 22.09 31.01 4.15
N GLU A 301 23.30 30.91 3.65
CA GLU A 301 24.52 31.22 4.42
C GLU A 301 24.58 32.70 4.90
N TYR A 302 23.80 33.56 4.26
CA TYR A 302 23.73 35.02 4.57
C TYR A 302 22.61 35.38 5.55
N CYS A 303 21.81 34.41 5.99
CA CYS A 303 20.67 34.66 6.88
C CYS A 303 21.06 34.65 8.35
N PRO A 304 20.51 35.57 9.15
CA PRO A 304 20.34 35.28 10.58
C PRO A 304 19.44 34.07 10.72
N SER A 305 19.96 33.02 11.33
CA SER A 305 19.23 31.73 11.32
C SER A 305 19.14 31.09 12.70
N LYS A 306 18.09 30.29 12.89
CA LYS A 306 17.90 29.41 14.04
C LYS A 306 17.56 28.00 13.56
N ASN A 307 17.91 27.01 14.38
CA ASN A 307 17.41 25.67 14.18
C ASN A 307 15.94 25.61 14.61
N GLN A 308 15.10 25.05 13.75
CA GLN A 308 13.68 24.82 14.03
C GLN A 308 13.34 23.37 13.71
N SER A 309 12.83 22.67 14.71
CA SER A 309 12.29 21.32 14.50
C SER A 309 11.00 21.39 13.71
N TYR A 310 10.82 20.47 12.79
CA TYR A 310 9.53 20.19 12.13
C TYR A 310 9.16 18.73 12.42
N GLY A 311 7.85 18.43 12.42
CA GLY A 311 7.43 17.07 12.69
C GLY A 311 5.93 16.85 12.65
N GLY A 312 5.54 15.58 12.57
CA GLY A 312 4.14 15.16 12.62
C GLY A 312 3.37 15.35 11.31
N VAL A 313 4.06 15.48 10.18
CA VAL A 313 3.41 15.69 8.88
C VAL A 313 3.31 14.37 8.13
N ILE A 314 2.08 13.89 7.94
CA ILE A 314 1.78 12.81 7.00
C ILE A 314 1.71 13.39 5.59
N PRO A 315 2.23 12.70 4.55
CA PRO A 315 2.16 13.16 3.18
C PRO A 315 0.73 13.56 2.76
N LYS A 316 0.61 14.70 2.06
CA LYS A 316 -0.71 15.26 1.69
C LYS A 316 -1.56 14.29 0.88
N GLU A 317 -0.95 13.54 0.00
CA GLU A 317 -1.57 12.52 -0.84
C GLU A 317 -2.22 11.39 -0.04
N LYS A 318 -1.77 11.16 1.19
CA LYS A 318 -2.32 10.12 2.10
C LYS A 318 -3.37 10.65 3.08
N LEU A 319 -3.54 11.96 3.15
CA LEU A 319 -4.44 12.61 4.11
C LEU A 319 -5.84 12.90 3.58
N GLY A 320 -6.05 12.87 2.26
CA GLY A 320 -7.34 13.22 1.66
C GLY A 320 -7.89 14.55 2.17
N LEU A 321 -9.17 14.57 2.58
CA LEU A 321 -9.86 15.73 3.13
C LEU A 321 -9.65 15.92 4.66
N TRP A 322 -8.83 15.11 5.31
CA TRP A 322 -8.65 15.15 6.77
C TRP A 322 -8.36 16.56 7.29
N LYS A 323 -7.54 17.33 6.57
CA LYS A 323 -7.20 18.70 6.93
C LYS A 323 -8.41 19.63 6.92
N ALA A 324 -9.38 19.40 6.04
CA ALA A 324 -10.61 20.19 5.96
C ALA A 324 -11.61 19.85 7.07
N VAL A 325 -11.65 18.59 7.52
CA VAL A 325 -12.61 18.10 8.50
C VAL A 325 -12.17 18.38 9.93
N ASN A 326 -10.90 18.21 10.25
CA ASN A 326 -10.39 18.24 11.64
C ASN A 326 -9.56 19.48 11.99
N GLY A 327 -9.38 20.37 11.07
CA GLY A 327 -8.95 21.79 11.32
C GLY A 327 -7.77 22.05 12.19
N SER A 328 -7.01 21.11 12.78
CA SER A 328 -5.99 21.66 13.67
C SER A 328 -5.08 20.75 14.49
N SER A 329 -5.18 19.51 14.59
CA SER A 329 -4.35 18.84 15.59
C SER A 329 -3.05 18.22 15.08
N ARG A 330 -2.36 18.91 14.18
CA ARG A 330 -0.94 18.62 13.95
C ARG A 330 -0.12 19.51 14.88
N THR A 331 0.27 18.97 16.00
CA THR A 331 1.25 19.59 16.89
C THR A 331 2.63 19.46 16.26
N GLY A 332 3.04 20.46 15.50
CA GLY A 332 4.38 20.53 14.93
C GLY A 332 4.47 21.56 13.79
N ASN A 333 5.66 22.08 13.57
CA ASN A 333 5.93 22.96 12.44
C ASN A 333 5.95 22.15 11.16
N GLU A 334 5.34 22.65 10.10
CA GLU A 334 5.48 22.07 8.75
C GLU A 334 6.92 22.19 8.26
N LYS A 335 7.36 21.26 7.42
CA LYS A 335 8.65 21.35 6.72
C LYS A 335 8.60 22.54 5.77
N VAL A 336 9.50 23.49 5.98
CA VAL A 336 9.64 24.65 5.09
C VAL A 336 10.43 24.23 3.86
N THR A 337 9.95 24.55 2.67
CA THR A 337 10.57 24.17 1.39
C THR A 337 11.16 25.35 0.62
N GLU A 338 10.76 26.57 0.94
CA GLU A 338 11.20 27.77 0.24
C GLU A 338 12.42 28.39 0.90
N TYR A 339 13.43 28.73 0.12
CA TYR A 339 14.59 29.45 0.59
C TYR A 339 14.33 30.95 0.77
N CYS A 340 15.05 31.56 1.71
CA CYS A 340 15.06 33.00 1.90
C CYS A 340 15.67 33.67 0.67
N THR A 341 14.93 34.64 0.10
CA THR A 341 15.36 35.45 -1.04
C THR A 341 15.82 36.87 -0.65
N VAL A 342 15.69 37.19 0.63
CA VAL A 342 16.03 38.52 1.15
C VAL A 342 17.52 38.67 1.42
N HIS A 343 18.11 37.62 2.04
CA HIS A 343 19.52 37.61 2.38
C HIS A 343 20.30 36.84 1.30
N THR A 344 20.92 37.61 0.40
CA THR A 344 21.74 37.12 -0.70
C THR A 344 23.20 37.51 -0.50
N ALA A 345 24.12 36.90 -1.26
CA ALA A 345 25.53 37.26 -1.25
C ALA A 345 25.71 38.79 -1.41
N PRO A 346 26.63 39.41 -0.68
CA PRO A 346 26.97 40.82 -0.89
C PRO A 346 27.33 41.03 -2.37
N LYS A 347 26.66 41.98 -3.02
CA LYS A 347 27.06 42.36 -4.38
C LYS A 347 28.49 42.83 -4.30
N THR A 348 29.44 42.12 -4.89
CA THR A 348 30.80 42.62 -5.13
C THR A 348 30.66 43.84 -6.04
N ASN A 349 30.76 45.04 -5.45
CA ASN A 349 30.95 46.24 -6.22
C ASN A 349 32.32 46.16 -6.90
N THR A 350 32.36 45.71 -8.12
CA THR A 350 33.48 45.96 -9.01
C THR A 350 33.37 47.43 -9.41
N THR A 351 33.85 48.32 -8.56
CA THR A 351 34.17 49.69 -8.95
C THR A 351 35.34 49.61 -9.92
N GLY A 352 34.99 49.59 -11.19
CA GLY A 352 35.96 49.85 -12.25
C GLY A 352 36.46 51.27 -12.10
N ASN A 353 37.68 51.41 -11.57
CA ASN A 353 38.36 52.69 -11.58
C ASN A 353 39.02 52.80 -12.96
N THR A 354 38.34 53.42 -13.90
CA THR A 354 38.93 53.99 -15.09
C THR A 354 39.46 55.37 -14.74
N ASN A 355 40.77 55.48 -14.47
CA ASN A 355 41.47 56.73 -14.63
C ASN A 355 42.67 56.51 -15.55
N THR A 356 42.46 56.98 -16.77
CA THR A 356 43.45 57.28 -17.78
C THR A 356 44.22 58.54 -17.33
N THR A 357 45.51 58.44 -17.27
CA THR A 357 46.42 59.48 -17.89
C THR A 357 47.87 59.05 -17.76
N GLY A 358 48.45 58.85 -18.84
CA GLY A 358 49.69 59.19 -19.46
C GLY A 358 50.96 59.37 -18.59
N ASN A 359 52.01 58.66 -18.79
CA ASN A 359 53.10 59.13 -19.59
C ASN A 359 54.26 58.11 -19.69
N ILE A 360 54.88 58.17 -20.80
CA ILE A 360 56.06 57.46 -21.31
C ILE A 360 57.26 57.61 -20.41
N THR A 361 58.07 56.51 -20.21
CA THR A 361 59.52 56.52 -20.59
C THR A 361 60.16 55.15 -20.31
N THR A 362 60.66 54.55 -21.36
CA THR A 362 61.90 53.82 -21.62
C THR A 362 62.68 53.14 -20.46
N GLY A 363 63.02 51.90 -20.76
CA GLY A 363 64.31 51.37 -20.35
C GLY A 363 64.36 49.94 -19.86
N GLY A 364 64.75 49.06 -20.72
CA GLY A 364 65.88 48.14 -20.45
C GLY A 364 65.59 46.73 -19.92
N ASN A 365 65.64 45.81 -20.85
CA ASN A 365 66.54 44.56 -20.80
C ASN A 365 66.44 43.66 -19.57
N THR A 366 66.21 42.40 -19.66
CA THR A 366 66.88 41.24 -20.29
C THR A 366 66.46 39.95 -19.63
N THR A 367 66.33 38.95 -20.48
CA THR A 367 66.59 37.51 -20.31
C THR A 367 65.86 36.78 -19.16
N GLY A 368 65.28 35.70 -19.37
CA GLY A 368 65.39 34.54 -20.22
C GLY A 368 64.56 33.39 -19.69
N ASN A 369 64.09 32.71 -20.60
CA ASN A 369 64.18 31.30 -20.92
C ASN A 369 63.12 30.34 -20.36
N THR A 370 62.34 29.89 -21.28
CA THR A 370 62.06 28.47 -21.72
C THR A 370 61.55 27.53 -20.67
N THR A 371 60.47 26.78 -20.92
CA THR A 371 60.11 25.83 -21.99
C THR A 371 58.70 25.39 -21.83
N ASN A 372 57.87 25.45 -22.85
CA ASN A 372 57.35 24.37 -23.70
C ASN A 372 56.75 23.20 -22.94
N THR A 373 55.52 22.79 -23.25
CA THR A 373 54.99 22.09 -24.46
C THR A 373 53.49 21.95 -24.35
N THR A 374 52.74 22.43 -25.29
CA THR A 374 51.99 21.76 -26.38
C THR A 374 51.04 20.65 -25.93
N GLY A 375 49.85 20.60 -26.35
CA GLY A 375 49.10 20.79 -27.54
C GLY A 375 47.63 20.49 -27.30
N ASN A 376 46.74 21.21 -27.83
CA ASN A 376 46.14 21.09 -29.16
C ASN A 376 45.35 19.79 -29.32
N THR A 377 44.15 19.74 -29.75
CA THR A 377 43.33 20.36 -30.81
C THR A 377 41.91 19.88 -30.67
N ASN A 378 40.90 20.70 -30.79
CA ASN A 378 40.00 20.89 -31.95
C ASN A 378 39.40 19.57 -32.51
N THR A 379 38.15 19.46 -32.83
CA THR A 379 37.19 20.26 -33.62
C THR A 379 35.83 19.52 -33.59
N SER A 380 34.75 20.17 -33.37
CA SER A 380 33.75 20.68 -34.32
C SER A 380 33.05 19.70 -35.29
N GLY A 381 31.76 19.90 -35.37
CA GLY A 381 30.88 19.67 -36.48
C GLY A 381 29.98 18.43 -36.33
N GLY A 382 28.74 18.51 -36.39
CA GLY A 382 27.85 19.30 -37.21
C GLY A 382 26.95 18.39 -38.04
N GLY A 383 25.68 18.65 -38.00
CA GLY A 383 24.78 18.44 -39.12
C GLY A 383 24.01 17.10 -39.15
N ASN A 384 22.80 17.11 -38.84
CA ASN A 384 21.62 17.41 -39.69
C ASN A 384 20.99 16.24 -40.45
N THR A 385 19.68 16.21 -40.30
CA THR A 385 18.61 15.87 -41.29
C THR A 385 18.32 14.40 -41.61
N SER A 386 17.11 14.04 -41.19
CA SER A 386 15.88 14.00 -42.02
C SER A 386 15.52 12.69 -42.70
N THR A 387 14.25 12.45 -42.54
CA THR A 387 13.26 11.87 -43.50
C THR A 387 13.24 10.35 -43.62
N ASN A 388 12.17 9.77 -43.19
CA ASN A 388 10.83 9.68 -43.80
C ASN A 388 10.59 8.37 -44.54
N THR A 389 9.37 7.93 -44.39
CA THR A 389 8.55 7.05 -45.29
C THR A 389 8.75 5.54 -45.08
N ASN A 390 7.75 4.86 -44.66
CA ASN A 390 6.39 4.60 -45.15
C ASN A 390 6.27 3.19 -45.73
N THR A 391 5.09 2.61 -45.49
CA THR A 391 4.45 1.48 -46.19
C THR A 391 5.02 0.08 -45.92
N GLY A 392 4.24 -0.89 -45.66
CA GLY A 392 2.85 -1.18 -45.85
C GLY A 392 2.57 -2.65 -45.59
N SER A 393 1.36 -2.88 -45.24
CA SER A 393 0.46 -3.99 -45.58
C SER A 393 0.95 -5.44 -45.61
N GLY A 394 0.07 -6.27 -45.09
CA GLY A 394 -0.18 -7.62 -45.58
C GLY A 394 -0.35 -8.64 -44.46
N ASN A 395 -1.50 -8.78 -43.99
CA ASN A 395 -2.55 -9.78 -44.19
C ASN A 395 -2.18 -11.27 -44.00
N THR A 396 -3.10 -11.92 -43.31
CA THR A 396 -3.54 -13.33 -43.36
C THR A 396 -2.69 -14.37 -42.57
N ASN A 397 -3.20 -14.90 -41.55
CA ASN A 397 -4.15 -15.99 -41.29
C ASN A 397 -4.43 -16.09 -39.81
#